data_e20383e2fc5695e15483cab404daf1dc
#
_entry.id   e20383e2fc5695e15483cab404daf1dc
#
_cell.length_a   1.000
_cell.length_b   1.000
_cell.length_c   1.000
_cell.angle_alpha   90.00
_cell.angle_beta   90.00
_cell.angle_gamma   90.00
#
_symmetry.space_group_name_H-M   'P 1'
#
loop_
_entity.id
_entity.type
_entity.pdbx_description
1 polymer ?
#
loop_
_entity_poly.entity_id
_entity_poly.type
_entity_poly.pdbx_seq_one_letter_code
_entity_poly.pdbx_strand_id
1 'polypeptide(L)'
;MRFTHVAIAAIAHVDAPHRLSSADIMARLTPSIERLGLRHDLLEGVAGIAARRQWDPGTVPSDAAAQAAEKVLAESGISRDKIGILVNTSVCRDYLEPSTASIVAGKLSLPEACQNFDVGNACLAFLNGMDIAAHMIERGDIEYALIVDGECSRTIIEKTIERLSAPDVSAEQFRDEFASLTLGSGGVAMLLANADLCPDGHRYLGSVSRSATQFSKLCAGNLDRMVTDTKTLLIEGLKLAGKTFGAARQMFGWAVGEIDEFVIHQVSRVHTEELVKLLGIDPRKVLTIFPEFGNIGPASLPTALSKLKETGRVRKGQRVALLGIGSGLNCSMAEVVW
;
A
#
# COMPACT_ATOMS: atom_id res chain seq x y z
N MET A 1 -19.75 0.60 -2.92
CA MET A 1 -20.11 1.91 -2.32
C MET A 1 -19.92 2.99 -3.37
N ARG A 2 -20.76 4.03 -3.40
CA ARG A 2 -20.60 5.17 -4.33
C ARG A 2 -20.70 6.46 -3.54
N PHE A 3 -19.87 7.44 -3.89
CA PHE A 3 -19.81 8.76 -3.27
C PHE A 3 -20.04 9.84 -4.31
N THR A 4 -20.68 10.93 -3.88
CA THR A 4 -20.99 12.10 -4.71
C THR A 4 -20.34 13.37 -4.18
N HIS A 5 -20.02 13.41 -2.88
CA HIS A 5 -19.50 14.60 -2.21
C HIS A 5 -18.06 14.41 -1.68
N VAL A 6 -17.29 13.43 -2.21
CA VAL A 6 -15.94 13.15 -1.75
C VAL A 6 -14.91 13.46 -2.82
N ALA A 7 -13.87 14.19 -2.45
CA ALA A 7 -12.72 14.48 -3.29
C ALA A 7 -11.39 14.23 -2.56
N ILE A 8 -10.35 13.88 -3.31
CA ILE A 8 -8.97 13.90 -2.84
C ILE A 8 -8.48 15.34 -3.03
N ALA A 9 -8.24 16.04 -1.93
CA ALA A 9 -7.72 17.41 -1.93
C ALA A 9 -6.22 17.44 -2.18
N ALA A 10 -5.48 16.50 -1.59
CA ALA A 10 -4.04 16.35 -1.77
C ALA A 10 -3.59 14.91 -1.51
N ILE A 11 -2.50 14.53 -2.14
CA ILE A 11 -1.77 13.28 -1.89
C ILE A 11 -0.27 13.54 -2.03
N ALA A 12 0.52 13.04 -1.08
CA ALA A 12 1.97 13.12 -1.12
C ALA A 12 2.60 11.89 -0.48
N HIS A 13 3.81 11.55 -0.92
CA HIS A 13 4.63 10.48 -0.36
C HIS A 13 6.00 11.01 0.08
N VAL A 14 6.66 10.24 0.92
CA VAL A 14 8.06 10.43 1.32
C VAL A 14 8.79 9.11 1.11
N ASP A 15 9.82 9.16 0.29
CA ASP A 15 10.68 8.01 0.05
C ASP A 15 11.68 7.86 1.19
N ALA A 16 11.81 6.65 1.75
CA ALA A 16 12.86 6.37 2.71
C ALA A 16 14.24 6.52 2.03
N PRO A 17 15.23 7.16 2.71
CA PRO A 17 16.44 7.69 2.04
C PRO A 17 17.42 6.61 1.60
N HIS A 18 17.48 5.47 2.29
CA HIS A 18 18.50 4.46 2.02
C HIS A 18 18.00 3.42 1.02
N ARG A 19 18.84 3.14 0.02
CA ARG A 19 18.59 2.07 -0.96
C ARG A 19 19.33 0.81 -0.53
N LEU A 20 18.59 -0.26 -0.23
CA LEU A 20 19.11 -1.60 0.01
C LEU A 20 18.90 -2.45 -1.25
N SER A 21 19.99 -2.87 -1.89
CA SER A 21 19.89 -3.69 -3.10
C SER A 21 19.49 -5.14 -2.79
N SER A 22 18.86 -5.79 -3.76
CA SER A 22 18.59 -7.22 -3.68
C SER A 22 19.89 -8.03 -3.67
N ALA A 23 20.92 -7.59 -4.39
CA ALA A 23 22.23 -8.21 -4.40
C ALA A 23 22.87 -8.21 -3.00
N ASP A 24 22.77 -7.09 -2.24
CA ASP A 24 23.31 -7.03 -0.88
C ASP A 24 22.60 -8.00 0.06
N ILE A 25 21.28 -8.15 -0.06
CA ILE A 25 20.51 -9.14 0.73
C ILE A 25 20.95 -10.57 0.36
N MET A 26 21.00 -10.87 -0.94
CA MET A 26 21.35 -12.21 -1.40
C MET A 26 22.81 -12.59 -1.06
N ALA A 27 23.73 -11.63 -1.08
CA ALA A 27 25.13 -11.83 -0.65
C ALA A 27 25.23 -12.27 0.81
N ARG A 28 24.39 -11.71 1.69
CA ARG A 28 24.33 -12.09 3.12
C ARG A 28 23.76 -13.50 3.33
N LEU A 29 23.01 -14.03 2.36
CA LEU A 29 22.39 -15.36 2.39
C LEU A 29 23.18 -16.41 1.58
N THR A 30 24.35 -16.07 1.02
CA THR A 30 25.13 -16.95 0.14
C THR A 30 25.35 -18.35 0.71
N PRO A 31 25.75 -18.55 2.00
CA PRO A 31 25.97 -19.91 2.53
C PRO A 31 24.71 -20.79 2.49
N SER A 32 23.56 -20.22 2.78
CA SER A 32 22.28 -20.95 2.73
C SER A 32 21.82 -21.20 1.29
N ILE A 33 22.01 -20.24 0.39
CA ILE A 33 21.70 -20.33 -1.03
C ILE A 33 22.49 -21.47 -1.69
N GLU A 34 23.80 -21.51 -1.47
CA GLU A 34 24.68 -22.55 -2.00
C GLU A 34 24.33 -23.94 -1.45
N ARG A 35 24.16 -24.05 -0.13
CA ARG A 35 23.80 -25.30 0.54
C ARG A 35 22.46 -25.85 0.06
N LEU A 36 21.48 -24.98 -0.21
CA LEU A 36 20.15 -25.35 -0.66
C LEU A 36 20.03 -25.47 -2.19
N GLY A 37 21.09 -25.19 -2.96
CA GLY A 37 21.06 -25.21 -4.42
C GLY A 37 20.12 -24.18 -5.05
N LEU A 38 19.95 -23.04 -4.40
CA LEU A 38 19.05 -21.97 -4.86
C LEU A 38 19.80 -21.00 -5.78
N ARG A 39 19.03 -20.20 -6.53
CA ARG A 39 19.59 -19.17 -7.42
C ARG A 39 20.03 -17.95 -6.60
N HIS A 40 21.16 -17.33 -6.94
CA HIS A 40 21.65 -16.10 -6.32
C HIS A 40 20.85 -14.85 -6.68
N ASP A 41 20.06 -14.89 -7.74
CA ASP A 41 19.27 -13.74 -8.24
C ASP A 41 17.77 -13.82 -7.93
N LEU A 42 17.36 -14.58 -6.89
CA LEU A 42 15.93 -14.82 -6.60
C LEU A 42 15.11 -13.53 -6.46
N LEU A 43 15.62 -12.52 -5.74
CA LEU A 43 14.88 -11.28 -5.52
C LEU A 43 14.75 -10.45 -6.79
N GLU A 44 15.79 -10.34 -7.60
CA GLU A 44 15.76 -9.55 -8.83
C GLU A 44 15.25 -10.41 -10.01
N GLY A 45 15.79 -11.60 -10.17
CA GLY A 45 15.46 -12.49 -11.30
C GLY A 45 14.03 -13.02 -11.27
N VAL A 46 13.48 -13.34 -10.08
CA VAL A 46 12.14 -13.89 -9.93
C VAL A 46 11.13 -12.80 -9.52
N ALA A 47 11.38 -12.10 -8.41
CA ALA A 47 10.45 -11.10 -7.93
C ALA A 47 10.51 -9.77 -8.72
N GLY A 48 11.57 -9.53 -9.49
CA GLY A 48 11.76 -8.31 -10.26
C GLY A 48 12.10 -7.09 -9.41
N ILE A 49 12.58 -7.30 -8.18
CA ILE A 49 12.91 -6.25 -7.22
C ILE A 49 14.42 -6.06 -7.20
N ALA A 50 14.92 -4.98 -7.80
CA ALA A 50 16.34 -4.64 -7.79
C ALA A 50 16.76 -4.06 -6.43
N ALA A 51 15.86 -3.30 -5.79
CA ALA A 51 16.11 -2.71 -4.47
C ALA A 51 14.82 -2.46 -3.70
N ARG A 52 14.97 -2.06 -2.44
CA ARG A 52 13.92 -1.46 -1.60
C ARG A 52 14.49 -0.27 -0.85
N ARG A 53 13.60 0.55 -0.34
CA ARG A 53 13.97 1.70 0.46
C ARG A 53 13.91 1.35 1.94
N GLN A 54 14.76 1.98 2.73
CA GLN A 54 14.81 1.85 4.18
C GLN A 54 15.00 3.21 4.84
N TRP A 55 14.37 3.39 5.99
CA TRP A 55 14.59 4.54 6.85
C TRP A 55 15.90 4.44 7.62
N ASP A 56 16.32 5.55 8.24
CA ASP A 56 17.39 5.54 9.24
C ASP A 56 17.08 4.56 10.37
N PRO A 57 18.10 3.96 11.00
CA PRO A 57 17.89 3.18 12.22
C PRO A 57 17.17 4.00 13.29
N GLY A 58 16.12 3.42 13.89
CA GLY A 58 15.33 4.07 14.93
C GLY A 58 14.12 4.86 14.40
N THR A 59 13.98 5.09 13.10
CA THR A 59 12.74 5.66 12.55
C THR A 59 11.60 4.68 12.75
N VAL A 60 10.49 5.16 13.31
CA VAL A 60 9.27 4.40 13.57
C VAL A 60 8.17 4.74 12.56
N PRO A 61 7.15 3.86 12.38
CA PRO A 61 6.06 4.07 11.43
C PRO A 61 5.37 5.43 11.55
N SER A 62 5.15 5.91 12.78
CA SER A 62 4.55 7.22 13.01
C SER A 62 5.39 8.39 12.52
N ASP A 63 6.74 8.26 12.47
CA ASP A 63 7.62 9.31 11.90
C ASP A 63 7.42 9.39 10.39
N ALA A 64 7.40 8.26 9.71
CA ALA A 64 7.21 8.18 8.27
C ALA A 64 5.84 8.71 7.86
N ALA A 65 4.78 8.31 8.58
CA ALA A 65 3.42 8.77 8.37
C ALA A 65 3.27 10.27 8.60
N ALA A 66 3.85 10.79 9.70
CA ALA A 66 3.79 12.22 10.02
C ALA A 66 4.53 13.08 8.99
N GLN A 67 5.70 12.65 8.50
CA GLN A 67 6.42 13.37 7.43
C GLN A 67 5.59 13.48 6.14
N ALA A 68 4.90 12.41 5.74
CA ALA A 68 4.04 12.44 4.57
C ALA A 68 2.80 13.33 4.80
N ALA A 69 2.23 13.29 6.00
CA ALA A 69 1.09 14.12 6.39
C ALA A 69 1.44 15.61 6.40
N GLU A 70 2.60 15.99 6.93
CA GLU A 70 3.09 17.38 6.88
C GLU A 70 3.20 17.90 5.44
N LYS A 71 3.71 17.05 4.53
CA LYS A 71 3.79 17.39 3.10
C LYS A 71 2.40 17.62 2.49
N VAL A 72 1.43 16.75 2.79
CA VAL A 72 0.05 16.89 2.33
C VAL A 72 -0.62 18.15 2.88
N LEU A 73 -0.45 18.45 4.16
CA LEU A 73 -1.01 19.66 4.78
C LEU A 73 -0.40 20.92 4.19
N ALA A 74 0.92 20.93 3.96
CA ALA A 74 1.61 22.04 3.31
C ALA A 74 1.16 22.26 1.86
N GLU A 75 1.00 21.18 1.07
CA GLU A 75 0.55 21.26 -0.32
C GLU A 75 -0.92 21.68 -0.45
N SER A 76 -1.79 21.22 0.46
CA SER A 76 -3.23 21.56 0.42
C SER A 76 -3.55 22.95 0.94
N GLY A 77 -2.72 23.50 1.83
CA GLY A 77 -2.99 24.74 2.55
C GLY A 77 -4.16 24.65 3.55
N ILE A 78 -4.69 23.46 3.78
CA ILE A 78 -5.80 23.24 4.72
C ILE A 78 -5.26 23.30 6.16
N SER A 79 -5.94 24.09 6.98
CA SER A 79 -5.57 24.23 8.40
C SER A 79 -5.85 22.95 9.19
N ARG A 80 -4.95 22.61 10.12
CA ARG A 80 -5.04 21.40 10.95
C ARG A 80 -6.30 21.34 11.79
N ASP A 81 -6.82 22.49 12.22
CA ASP A 81 -8.05 22.61 13.02
C ASP A 81 -9.32 22.16 12.27
N LYS A 82 -9.25 22.03 10.96
CA LYS A 82 -10.35 21.52 10.12
C LYS A 82 -10.36 19.99 9.93
N ILE A 83 -9.29 19.30 10.36
CA ILE A 83 -9.21 17.85 10.22
C ILE A 83 -10.13 17.19 11.25
N GLY A 84 -11.22 16.58 10.78
CA GLY A 84 -12.19 15.90 11.63
C GLY A 84 -11.76 14.50 12.06
N ILE A 85 -10.92 13.83 11.23
CA ILE A 85 -10.41 12.48 11.52
C ILE A 85 -9.01 12.27 10.94
N LEU A 86 -8.16 11.53 11.67
CA LEU A 86 -6.94 10.93 11.18
C LEU A 86 -7.05 9.40 11.24
N VAL A 87 -6.85 8.73 10.10
CA VAL A 87 -6.84 7.26 9.99
C VAL A 87 -5.44 6.81 9.60
N ASN A 88 -4.78 6.06 10.48
CA ASN A 88 -3.53 5.38 10.13
C ASN A 88 -3.82 3.98 9.58
N THR A 89 -3.12 3.61 8.53
CA THR A 89 -3.37 2.37 7.78
C THR A 89 -2.15 1.44 7.73
N SER A 90 -1.07 1.79 8.41
CA SER A 90 0.19 1.05 8.41
C SER A 90 0.01 -0.39 8.93
N VAL A 91 0.67 -1.33 8.27
CA VAL A 91 0.86 -2.69 8.80
C VAL A 91 1.89 -2.65 9.93
N CYS A 92 2.98 -1.91 9.73
CA CYS A 92 3.94 -1.63 10.79
C CYS A 92 3.33 -0.72 11.85
N ARG A 93 3.67 -0.96 13.11
CA ARG A 93 3.17 -0.16 14.24
C ARG A 93 4.31 0.20 15.18
N ASP A 94 4.19 1.37 15.81
CA ASP A 94 5.15 1.77 16.86
C ASP A 94 4.97 0.86 18.08
N TYR A 95 3.70 0.68 18.49
CA TYR A 95 3.30 -0.13 19.65
C TYR A 95 2.00 -0.88 19.34
N LEU A 96 1.66 -1.84 20.17
CA LEU A 96 0.30 -2.39 20.20
C LEU A 96 -0.68 -1.39 20.82
N GLU A 97 -0.20 -0.60 21.78
CA GLU A 97 -0.94 0.44 22.54
C GLU A 97 0.05 1.52 22.98
N PRO A 98 -0.21 2.81 22.69
CA PRO A 98 -1.38 3.37 21.99
C PRO A 98 -1.39 3.09 20.49
N SER A 99 -2.49 3.49 19.80
CA SER A 99 -2.57 3.42 18.33
C SER A 99 -1.51 4.31 17.68
N THR A 100 -0.99 3.88 16.52
CA THR A 100 -0.07 4.71 15.71
C THR A 100 -0.75 6.01 15.28
N ALA A 101 -2.06 5.98 14.99
CA ALA A 101 -2.85 7.17 14.69
C ALA A 101 -2.79 8.23 15.77
N SER A 102 -2.89 7.84 17.06
CA SER A 102 -2.79 8.77 18.20
C SER A 102 -1.41 9.44 18.27
N ILE A 103 -0.35 8.67 17.98
CA ILE A 103 1.01 9.21 17.98
C ILE A 103 1.19 10.20 16.83
N VAL A 104 0.71 9.86 15.63
CA VAL A 104 0.77 10.75 14.46
C VAL A 104 -0.05 12.02 14.70
N ALA A 105 -1.27 11.92 15.26
CA ALA A 105 -2.10 13.07 15.59
C ALA A 105 -1.39 14.02 16.56
N GLY A 106 -0.72 13.46 17.58
CA GLY A 106 0.11 14.23 18.51
C GLY A 106 1.29 14.94 17.83
N LYS A 107 2.04 14.23 16.97
CA LYS A 107 3.16 14.80 16.19
C LYS A 107 2.70 15.95 15.29
N LEU A 108 1.51 15.86 14.70
CA LEU A 108 0.92 16.87 13.83
C LEU A 108 0.23 18.00 14.64
N SER A 109 0.13 17.88 15.95
CA SER A 109 -0.63 18.83 16.79
C SER A 109 -2.07 19.04 16.28
N LEU A 110 -2.77 17.95 15.96
CA LEU A 110 -4.16 18.01 15.53
C LEU A 110 -5.07 18.41 16.70
N PRO A 111 -6.25 19.01 16.44
CA PRO A 111 -7.14 19.48 17.50
C PRO A 111 -7.74 18.31 18.31
N GLU A 112 -8.14 18.58 19.56
CA GLU A 112 -8.78 17.59 20.45
C GLU A 112 -10.05 16.98 19.85
N ALA A 113 -10.75 17.72 18.99
CA ALA A 113 -11.94 17.23 18.29
C ALA A 113 -11.63 16.26 17.14
N CYS A 114 -10.36 16.14 16.72
CA CYS A 114 -9.96 15.20 15.66
C CYS A 114 -9.99 13.77 16.18
N GLN A 115 -10.90 12.97 15.65
CA GLN A 115 -10.90 11.52 15.91
C GLN A 115 -9.64 10.87 15.32
N ASN A 116 -9.13 9.82 15.97
CA ASN A 116 -7.97 9.11 15.43
C ASN A 116 -8.01 7.63 15.81
N PHE A 117 -7.71 6.74 14.85
CA PHE A 117 -7.60 5.30 15.07
C PHE A 117 -6.84 4.61 13.93
N ASP A 118 -6.36 3.39 14.20
CA ASP A 118 -5.73 2.53 13.21
C ASP A 118 -6.77 1.65 12.51
N VAL A 119 -6.64 1.51 11.19
CA VAL A 119 -7.37 0.54 10.38
C VAL A 119 -6.41 -0.52 9.88
N GLY A 120 -6.62 -1.76 10.29
CA GLY A 120 -5.81 -2.91 9.89
C GLY A 120 -6.54 -3.82 8.92
N ASN A 121 -6.06 -3.90 7.67
CA ASN A 121 -6.50 -4.91 6.68
C ASN A 121 -5.36 -5.21 5.69
N ALA A 122 -4.17 -5.48 6.22
CA ALA A 122 -2.97 -5.72 5.43
C ALA A 122 -2.83 -4.66 4.31
N CYS A 123 -2.45 -5.06 3.09
CA CYS A 123 -2.22 -4.16 1.96
C CYS A 123 -3.47 -3.38 1.48
N LEU A 124 -4.66 -3.69 1.99
CA LEU A 124 -5.90 -2.96 1.66
C LEU A 124 -6.25 -1.85 2.64
N ALA A 125 -5.53 -1.75 3.76
CA ALA A 125 -5.90 -0.85 4.84
C ALA A 125 -6.07 0.60 4.37
N PHE A 126 -5.22 1.08 3.43
CA PHE A 126 -5.33 2.44 2.90
C PHE A 126 -6.65 2.68 2.15
N LEU A 127 -7.05 1.79 1.24
CA LEU A 127 -8.35 1.89 0.55
C LEU A 127 -9.52 1.80 1.53
N ASN A 128 -9.41 0.96 2.56
CA ASN A 128 -10.44 0.87 3.60
C ASN A 128 -10.50 2.15 4.46
N GLY A 129 -9.37 2.74 4.79
CA GLY A 129 -9.30 4.05 5.46
C GLY A 129 -9.96 5.14 4.64
N MET A 130 -9.70 5.17 3.31
CA MET A 130 -10.39 6.07 2.38
C MET A 130 -11.91 5.85 2.41
N ASP A 131 -12.38 4.61 2.32
CA ASP A 131 -13.82 4.30 2.33
C ASP A 131 -14.50 4.73 3.64
N ILE A 132 -13.88 4.46 4.80
CA ILE A 132 -14.41 4.85 6.11
C ILE A 132 -14.53 6.37 6.20
N ALA A 133 -13.46 7.10 5.88
CA ALA A 133 -13.44 8.55 5.89
C ALA A 133 -14.42 9.16 4.88
N ALA A 134 -14.51 8.56 3.68
CA ALA A 134 -15.42 8.99 2.64
C ALA A 134 -16.89 8.87 3.06
N HIS A 135 -17.26 7.84 3.82
CA HIS A 135 -18.62 7.74 4.39
C HIS A 135 -18.95 8.85 5.38
N MET A 136 -17.98 9.25 6.21
CA MET A 136 -18.17 10.35 7.16
C MET A 136 -18.31 11.70 6.42
N ILE A 137 -17.52 11.92 5.37
CA ILE A 137 -17.61 13.11 4.52
C ILE A 137 -18.93 13.13 3.74
N GLU A 138 -19.33 12.02 3.11
CA GLU A 138 -20.56 11.92 2.33
C GLU A 138 -21.81 12.21 3.16
N ARG A 139 -21.79 11.86 4.46
CA ARG A 139 -22.87 12.15 5.41
C ARG A 139 -22.84 13.57 5.96
N GLY A 140 -21.73 14.30 5.77
CA GLY A 140 -21.53 15.62 6.35
C GLY A 140 -21.12 15.60 7.82
N ASP A 141 -20.67 14.45 8.35
CA ASP A 141 -20.20 14.35 9.74
C ASP A 141 -18.88 15.10 9.95
N ILE A 142 -18.04 15.14 8.90
CA ILE A 142 -16.75 15.85 8.84
C ILE A 142 -16.53 16.48 7.46
N GLU A 143 -15.73 17.55 7.42
CA GLU A 143 -15.33 18.22 6.17
C GLU A 143 -14.07 17.64 5.54
N TYR A 144 -13.08 17.29 6.38
CA TYR A 144 -11.75 16.83 5.97
C TYR A 144 -11.31 15.61 6.77
N ALA A 145 -10.66 14.68 6.09
CA ALA A 145 -10.09 13.48 6.67
C ALA A 145 -8.65 13.27 6.19
N LEU A 146 -7.74 12.97 7.10
CA LEU A 146 -6.35 12.67 6.82
C LEU A 146 -6.10 11.16 6.95
N ILE A 147 -5.77 10.51 5.83
CA ILE A 147 -5.38 9.10 5.79
C ILE A 147 -3.86 9.05 5.68
N VAL A 148 -3.21 8.33 6.59
CA VAL A 148 -1.75 8.25 6.66
C VAL A 148 -1.27 6.81 6.71
N ASP A 149 -0.07 6.59 6.21
CA ASP A 149 0.60 5.30 6.23
C ASP A 149 2.11 5.47 6.35
N GLY A 150 2.74 4.69 7.22
CA GLY A 150 4.18 4.65 7.39
C GLY A 150 4.66 3.22 7.53
N GLU A 151 5.45 2.75 6.56
CA GLU A 151 5.99 1.39 6.55
C GLU A 151 7.48 1.37 6.85
N CYS A 152 7.88 0.52 7.80
CA CYS A 152 9.25 0.35 8.28
C CYS A 152 9.68 -1.12 8.22
N SER A 153 10.26 -1.53 7.09
CA SER A 153 10.57 -2.94 6.81
C SER A 153 11.92 -3.41 7.35
N ARG A 154 12.78 -2.52 7.87
CA ARG A 154 14.16 -2.88 8.28
C ARG A 154 14.19 -4.06 9.25
N THR A 155 13.44 -3.99 10.35
CA THR A 155 13.47 -5.01 11.41
C THR A 155 13.06 -6.38 10.90
N ILE A 156 11.98 -6.47 10.12
CA ILE A 156 11.51 -7.76 9.59
C ILE A 156 12.51 -8.35 8.58
N ILE A 157 13.13 -7.52 7.74
CA ILE A 157 14.15 -7.97 6.78
C ILE A 157 15.38 -8.50 7.53
N GLU A 158 15.91 -7.76 8.51
CA GLU A 158 17.09 -8.16 9.28
C GLU A 158 16.85 -9.47 10.03
N LYS A 159 15.73 -9.58 10.76
CA LYS A 159 15.35 -10.82 11.45
C LYS A 159 15.16 -12.00 10.48
N THR A 160 14.64 -11.75 9.28
CA THR A 160 14.49 -12.79 8.26
C THR A 160 15.85 -13.25 7.73
N ILE A 161 16.75 -12.32 7.44
CA ILE A 161 18.12 -12.67 7.01
C ILE A 161 18.82 -13.47 8.09
N GLU A 162 18.72 -13.07 9.36
CA GLU A 162 19.30 -13.82 10.49
C GLU A 162 18.79 -15.27 10.52
N ARG A 163 17.48 -15.48 10.46
CA ARG A 163 16.89 -16.84 10.46
C ARG A 163 17.28 -17.65 9.23
N LEU A 164 17.26 -17.04 8.05
CA LEU A 164 17.58 -17.72 6.79
C LEU A 164 19.09 -17.96 6.60
N SER A 165 19.94 -17.34 7.40
CA SER A 165 21.37 -17.60 7.45
C SER A 165 21.75 -18.76 8.38
N ALA A 166 20.80 -19.30 9.15
CA ALA A 166 21.08 -20.43 10.05
C ALA A 166 21.50 -21.68 9.28
N PRO A 167 22.51 -22.47 9.83
CA PRO A 167 23.06 -23.60 9.10
C PRO A 167 22.07 -24.76 8.86
N ASP A 168 21.01 -24.83 9.62
CA ASP A 168 19.95 -25.85 9.56
C ASP A 168 18.68 -25.41 8.83
N VAL A 169 18.65 -24.18 8.26
CA VAL A 169 17.48 -23.71 7.52
C VAL A 169 17.14 -24.65 6.35
N SER A 170 15.87 -25.02 6.23
CA SER A 170 15.37 -25.87 5.16
C SER A 170 14.97 -25.05 3.92
N ALA A 171 14.90 -25.72 2.75
CA ALA A 171 14.39 -25.10 1.53
C ALA A 171 12.92 -24.69 1.66
N GLU A 172 12.13 -25.39 2.46
CA GLU A 172 10.76 -25.05 2.77
C GLU A 172 10.68 -23.74 3.57
N GLN A 173 11.43 -23.65 4.65
CA GLN A 173 11.50 -22.43 5.47
C GLN A 173 11.99 -21.24 4.65
N PHE A 174 13.02 -21.42 3.81
CA PHE A 174 13.52 -20.35 2.94
C PHE A 174 12.42 -19.85 2.00
N ARG A 175 11.68 -20.76 1.36
CA ARG A 175 10.56 -20.42 0.46
C ARG A 175 9.44 -19.69 1.20
N ASP A 176 9.05 -20.16 2.36
CA ASP A 176 7.93 -19.64 3.15
C ASP A 176 8.20 -18.24 3.69
N GLU A 177 9.45 -17.92 4.03
CA GLU A 177 9.86 -16.62 4.56
C GLU A 177 10.42 -15.66 3.48
N PHE A 178 10.59 -16.14 2.23
CA PHE A 178 11.16 -15.36 1.12
C PHE A 178 10.43 -14.03 0.88
N ALA A 179 9.11 -14.02 1.00
CA ALA A 179 8.29 -12.83 0.78
C ALA A 179 8.69 -11.66 1.71
N SER A 180 9.18 -11.94 2.92
CA SER A 180 9.66 -10.91 3.86
C SER A 180 10.85 -10.12 3.31
N LEU A 181 11.70 -10.75 2.48
CA LEU A 181 12.85 -10.11 1.85
C LEU A 181 12.46 -9.14 0.73
N THR A 182 11.21 -9.19 0.27
CA THR A 182 10.69 -8.30 -0.77
C THR A 182 10.13 -6.99 -0.22
N LEU A 183 9.96 -6.88 1.11
CA LEU A 183 9.36 -5.72 1.75
C LEU A 183 10.22 -4.47 1.63
N GLY A 184 9.56 -3.32 1.61
CA GLY A 184 10.20 -2.01 1.55
C GLY A 184 9.60 -1.03 2.56
N SER A 185 10.17 0.15 2.64
CA SER A 185 9.74 1.24 3.53
C SER A 185 9.34 2.48 2.75
N GLY A 186 8.40 3.25 3.29
CA GLY A 186 7.95 4.52 2.74
C GLY A 186 6.90 5.15 3.63
N GLY A 187 6.57 6.40 3.35
CA GLY A 187 5.48 7.12 3.98
C GLY A 187 4.55 7.72 2.92
N VAL A 188 3.26 7.72 3.16
CA VAL A 188 2.28 8.35 2.27
C VAL A 188 1.12 8.91 3.07
N ALA A 189 0.57 10.01 2.62
CA ALA A 189 -0.63 10.60 3.19
C ALA A 189 -1.56 11.11 2.08
N MET A 190 -2.85 11.11 2.38
CA MET A 190 -3.91 11.62 1.51
C MET A 190 -4.90 12.43 2.34
N LEU A 191 -5.26 13.61 1.85
CA LEU A 191 -6.32 14.44 2.42
C LEU A 191 -7.57 14.26 1.58
N LEU A 192 -8.62 13.67 2.16
CA LEU A 192 -9.97 13.67 1.60
C LEU A 192 -10.73 14.91 2.11
N ALA A 193 -11.59 15.43 1.26
CA ALA A 193 -12.39 16.61 1.55
C ALA A 193 -13.83 16.44 1.04
N ASN A 194 -14.75 17.22 1.62
CA ASN A 194 -16.03 17.46 0.96
C ASN A 194 -15.76 18.18 -0.37
N ALA A 195 -16.30 17.63 -1.46
CA ALA A 195 -16.02 18.09 -2.81
C ALA A 195 -16.50 19.52 -3.07
N ASP A 196 -17.53 19.99 -2.35
CA ASP A 196 -18.03 21.35 -2.45
C ASP A 196 -17.04 22.37 -1.85
N LEU A 197 -16.20 21.93 -0.90
CA LEU A 197 -15.13 22.74 -0.31
C LEU A 197 -13.80 22.63 -1.07
N CYS A 198 -13.71 21.69 -2.01
CA CYS A 198 -12.50 21.43 -2.79
C CYS A 198 -12.83 21.21 -4.28
N PRO A 199 -13.27 22.29 -5.00
CA PRO A 199 -13.75 22.19 -6.38
C PRO A 199 -12.68 21.73 -7.38
N ASP A 200 -11.39 21.92 -7.06
CA ASP A 200 -10.27 21.43 -7.85
C ASP A 200 -9.73 20.07 -7.41
N GLY A 201 -10.35 19.48 -6.38
CA GLY A 201 -10.01 18.14 -5.89
C GLY A 201 -10.41 17.03 -6.87
N HIS A 202 -9.75 15.89 -6.75
CA HIS A 202 -10.00 14.73 -7.59
C HIS A 202 -11.14 13.90 -7.01
N ARG A 203 -12.17 13.60 -7.80
CA ARG A 203 -13.40 12.96 -7.32
C ARG A 203 -13.13 11.49 -6.94
N TYR A 204 -13.39 11.12 -5.70
CA TYR A 204 -13.39 9.73 -5.27
C TYR A 204 -14.81 9.16 -5.43
N LEU A 205 -15.00 8.28 -6.41
CA LEU A 205 -16.33 7.79 -6.78
C LEU A 205 -16.79 6.59 -5.93
N GLY A 206 -15.88 5.99 -5.16
CA GLY A 206 -16.18 4.86 -4.29
C GLY A 206 -15.42 3.59 -4.62
N SER A 207 -15.83 2.48 -4.01
CA SER A 207 -15.17 1.19 -4.14
C SER A 207 -16.12 0.00 -4.20
N VAL A 208 -15.59 -1.13 -4.71
CA VAL A 208 -16.18 -2.46 -4.65
C VAL A 208 -15.21 -3.40 -3.95
N SER A 209 -15.67 -4.08 -2.90
CA SER A 209 -14.86 -5.02 -2.13
C SER A 209 -15.41 -6.43 -2.16
N ARG A 210 -14.53 -7.43 -2.15
CA ARG A 210 -14.83 -8.85 -2.03
C ARG A 210 -13.80 -9.54 -1.14
N SER A 211 -14.21 -10.60 -0.46
CA SER A 211 -13.35 -11.37 0.43
C SER A 211 -13.39 -12.86 0.10
N ALA A 212 -12.30 -13.56 0.40
CA ALA A 212 -12.14 -15.01 0.32
C ALA A 212 -11.44 -15.50 1.61
N THR A 213 -12.14 -15.36 2.74
CA THR A 213 -11.60 -15.50 4.10
C THR A 213 -11.18 -16.92 4.45
N GLN A 214 -11.62 -17.93 3.69
CA GLN A 214 -11.13 -19.32 3.80
C GLN A 214 -9.62 -19.43 3.52
N PHE A 215 -9.01 -18.41 2.90
CA PHE A 215 -7.60 -18.32 2.59
C PHE A 215 -6.81 -17.40 3.54
N SER A 216 -7.36 -17.08 4.71
CA SER A 216 -6.75 -16.13 5.66
C SER A 216 -5.37 -16.52 6.17
N LYS A 217 -5.02 -17.82 6.12
CA LYS A 217 -3.73 -18.34 6.58
C LYS A 217 -2.62 -18.39 5.53
N LEU A 218 -2.90 -18.03 4.27
CA LEU A 218 -1.90 -18.08 3.20
C LEU A 218 -0.75 -17.08 3.37
N CYS A 219 -1.00 -16.00 4.06
CA CYS A 219 0.02 -15.05 4.48
C CYS A 219 -0.29 -14.59 5.89
N ALA A 220 0.57 -14.96 6.81
CA ALA A 220 0.42 -14.62 8.23
C ALA A 220 1.75 -14.12 8.77
N GLY A 221 1.72 -13.01 9.48
CA GLY A 221 2.92 -12.41 10.05
C GLY A 221 2.67 -11.66 11.34
N ASN A 222 3.72 -11.52 12.11
CA ASN A 222 3.83 -10.66 13.27
C ASN A 222 5.15 -9.87 13.18
N LEU A 223 5.55 -9.16 14.25
CA LEU A 223 6.77 -8.36 14.26
C LEU A 223 8.07 -9.19 14.12
N ASP A 224 8.00 -10.49 14.35
CA ASP A 224 9.16 -11.36 14.32
C ASP A 224 9.29 -12.16 13.02
N ARG A 225 8.18 -12.63 12.48
CA ARG A 225 8.19 -13.58 11.36
C ARG A 225 6.94 -13.42 10.48
N MET A 226 7.13 -13.53 9.16
CA MET A 226 6.04 -13.65 8.21
C MET A 226 6.23 -14.92 7.37
N VAL A 227 5.18 -15.70 7.23
CA VAL A 227 5.12 -16.93 6.43
C VAL A 227 4.08 -16.76 5.34
N THR A 228 4.44 -17.12 4.10
CA THR A 228 3.58 -16.89 2.94
C THR A 228 3.62 -18.07 1.97
N ASP A 229 2.48 -18.73 1.74
CA ASP A 229 2.30 -19.60 0.56
C ASP A 229 2.07 -18.72 -0.67
N THR A 230 3.17 -18.26 -1.26
CA THR A 230 3.14 -17.32 -2.39
C THR A 230 2.45 -17.88 -3.62
N LYS A 231 2.52 -19.18 -3.85
CA LYS A 231 1.91 -19.84 -5.03
C LYS A 231 0.39 -19.86 -4.91
N THR A 232 -0.14 -20.35 -3.79
CA THR A 232 -1.59 -20.41 -3.57
C THR A 232 -2.17 -19.00 -3.45
N LEU A 233 -1.44 -18.09 -2.78
CA LEU A 233 -1.81 -16.67 -2.65
C LEU A 233 -1.99 -16.01 -4.02
N LEU A 234 -1.08 -16.23 -4.97
CA LEU A 234 -1.18 -15.71 -6.34
C LEU A 234 -2.42 -16.27 -7.05
N ILE A 235 -2.61 -17.57 -7.03
CA ILE A 235 -3.71 -18.24 -7.76
C ILE A 235 -5.08 -17.77 -7.22
N GLU A 236 -5.28 -17.82 -5.93
CA GLU A 236 -6.56 -17.46 -5.32
C GLU A 236 -6.78 -15.94 -5.32
N GLY A 237 -5.70 -15.17 -5.20
CA GLY A 237 -5.72 -13.72 -5.36
C GLY A 237 -6.18 -13.28 -6.74
N LEU A 238 -5.67 -13.88 -7.81
CA LEU A 238 -6.09 -13.60 -9.18
C LEU A 238 -7.56 -13.95 -9.43
N LYS A 239 -8.05 -15.09 -8.88
CA LYS A 239 -9.47 -15.44 -8.96
C LYS A 239 -10.36 -14.40 -8.27
N LEU A 240 -9.97 -13.94 -7.09
CA LEU A 240 -10.70 -12.92 -6.35
C LEU A 240 -10.66 -11.57 -7.07
N ALA A 241 -9.50 -11.18 -7.60
CA ALA A 241 -9.33 -9.96 -8.37
C ALA A 241 -10.22 -9.94 -9.63
N GLY A 242 -10.28 -11.03 -10.38
CA GLY A 242 -11.17 -11.15 -11.55
C GLY A 242 -12.65 -10.96 -11.20
N LYS A 243 -13.12 -11.56 -10.10
CA LYS A 243 -14.50 -11.39 -9.60
C LYS A 243 -14.77 -9.95 -9.15
N THR A 244 -13.82 -9.32 -8.47
CA THR A 244 -13.94 -7.94 -7.99
C THR A 244 -13.93 -6.97 -9.15
N PHE A 245 -13.07 -7.20 -10.16
CA PHE A 245 -13.02 -6.39 -11.36
C PHE A 245 -14.32 -6.45 -12.18
N GLY A 246 -14.93 -7.63 -12.29
CA GLY A 246 -16.25 -7.78 -12.91
C GLY A 246 -17.33 -6.93 -12.22
N ALA A 247 -17.33 -6.91 -10.88
CA ALA A 247 -18.26 -6.10 -10.10
C ALA A 247 -17.95 -4.59 -10.22
N ALA A 248 -16.67 -4.20 -10.25
CA ALA A 248 -16.27 -2.81 -10.46
C ALA A 248 -16.68 -2.31 -11.85
N ARG A 249 -16.50 -3.14 -12.89
CA ARG A 249 -16.99 -2.83 -14.24
C ARG A 249 -18.49 -2.56 -14.27
N GLN A 250 -19.28 -3.35 -13.55
CA GLN A 250 -20.74 -3.12 -13.48
C GLN A 250 -21.06 -1.85 -12.71
N MET A 251 -20.37 -1.58 -11.60
CA MET A 251 -20.64 -0.42 -10.75
C MET A 251 -20.24 0.90 -11.40
N PHE A 252 -19.04 0.97 -11.99
CA PHE A 252 -18.45 2.20 -12.52
C PHE A 252 -18.57 2.33 -14.05
N GLY A 253 -19.11 1.31 -14.73
CA GLY A 253 -19.18 1.30 -16.19
C GLY A 253 -17.81 1.20 -16.85
N TRP A 254 -16.87 0.43 -16.26
CA TRP A 254 -15.51 0.34 -16.80
C TRP A 254 -15.47 -0.42 -18.14
N ALA A 255 -15.11 0.29 -19.20
CA ALA A 255 -14.49 -0.30 -20.36
C ALA A 255 -12.97 -0.14 -20.19
N VAL A 256 -12.21 -1.25 -20.25
CA VAL A 256 -10.75 -1.25 -19.91
C VAL A 256 -9.98 -0.23 -20.76
N GLY A 257 -10.36 -0.05 -22.02
CA GLY A 257 -9.75 0.94 -22.92
C GLY A 257 -9.99 2.40 -22.54
N GLU A 258 -11.08 2.68 -21.79
CA GLU A 258 -11.49 4.04 -21.38
C GLU A 258 -10.92 4.47 -20.03
N ILE A 259 -10.30 3.58 -19.28
CA ILE A 259 -9.54 3.92 -18.09
C ILE A 259 -8.17 4.43 -18.54
N ASP A 260 -7.77 5.59 -18.03
CA ASP A 260 -6.52 6.24 -18.43
C ASP A 260 -5.30 5.63 -17.72
N GLU A 261 -5.40 5.39 -16.40
CA GLU A 261 -4.34 4.79 -15.59
C GLU A 261 -4.91 3.74 -14.62
N PHE A 262 -4.12 2.68 -14.40
CA PHE A 262 -4.40 1.66 -13.39
C PHE A 262 -3.31 1.70 -12.32
N VAL A 263 -3.70 2.04 -11.11
CA VAL A 263 -2.85 2.00 -9.93
C VAL A 263 -3.14 0.70 -9.20
N ILE A 264 -2.19 -0.21 -9.22
CA ILE A 264 -2.35 -1.55 -8.64
C ILE A 264 -1.48 -1.70 -7.39
N HIS A 265 -1.93 -2.49 -6.43
CA HIS A 265 -1.05 -2.93 -5.35
C HIS A 265 0.07 -3.81 -5.92
N GLN A 266 1.32 -3.48 -5.57
CA GLN A 266 2.50 -4.05 -6.21
C GLN A 266 3.28 -4.92 -5.21
N VAL A 267 3.34 -6.21 -5.50
CA VAL A 267 4.06 -7.20 -4.69
C VAL A 267 5.36 -7.64 -5.38
N SER A 268 5.28 -7.95 -6.69
CA SER A 268 6.39 -8.41 -7.51
C SER A 268 6.03 -8.35 -8.98
N ARG A 269 7.04 -8.58 -9.84
CA ARG A 269 6.85 -8.65 -11.30
C ARG A 269 5.80 -9.70 -11.68
N VAL A 270 5.90 -10.91 -11.17
CA VAL A 270 4.98 -12.01 -11.51
C VAL A 270 3.53 -11.66 -11.16
N HIS A 271 3.28 -11.12 -9.96
CA HIS A 271 1.94 -10.71 -9.55
C HIS A 271 1.38 -9.59 -10.45
N THR A 272 2.21 -8.62 -10.79
CA THR A 272 1.82 -7.50 -11.65
C THR A 272 1.47 -7.96 -13.06
N GLU A 273 2.36 -8.75 -13.70
CA GLU A 273 2.18 -9.23 -15.05
C GLU A 273 0.95 -10.15 -15.19
N GLU A 274 0.77 -11.08 -14.25
CA GLU A 274 -0.39 -12.00 -14.27
C GLU A 274 -1.71 -11.26 -14.03
N LEU A 275 -1.75 -10.26 -13.14
CA LEU A 275 -2.93 -9.44 -12.92
C LEU A 275 -3.27 -8.60 -14.15
N VAL A 276 -2.30 -7.92 -14.74
CA VAL A 276 -2.44 -7.09 -15.94
C VAL A 276 -2.96 -7.93 -17.10
N LYS A 277 -2.37 -9.12 -17.32
CA LYS A 277 -2.80 -10.07 -18.33
C LYS A 277 -4.23 -10.57 -18.10
N LEU A 278 -4.55 -10.98 -16.88
CA LEU A 278 -5.88 -11.47 -16.49
C LEU A 278 -6.99 -10.46 -16.78
N LEU A 279 -6.73 -9.20 -16.48
CA LEU A 279 -7.71 -8.11 -16.58
C LEU A 279 -7.73 -7.45 -17.97
N GLY A 280 -6.82 -7.82 -18.87
CA GLY A 280 -6.70 -7.23 -20.20
C GLY A 280 -6.23 -5.78 -20.19
N ILE A 281 -5.48 -5.39 -19.17
CA ILE A 281 -4.95 -4.02 -19.00
C ILE A 281 -3.74 -3.83 -19.93
N ASP A 282 -3.65 -2.66 -20.57
CA ASP A 282 -2.43 -2.25 -21.27
C ASP A 282 -1.32 -1.96 -20.24
N PRO A 283 -0.18 -2.68 -20.25
CA PRO A 283 0.91 -2.47 -19.29
C PRO A 283 1.43 -1.04 -19.25
N ARG A 284 1.31 -0.27 -20.34
CA ARG A 284 1.73 1.13 -20.42
C ARG A 284 0.88 2.04 -19.54
N LYS A 285 -0.33 1.62 -19.16
CA LYS A 285 -1.23 2.34 -18.26
C LYS A 285 -0.99 1.97 -16.77
N VAL A 286 0.07 1.26 -16.45
CA VAL A 286 0.45 0.88 -15.09
C VAL A 286 1.82 1.45 -14.75
N LEU A 287 1.89 2.35 -13.77
CA LEU A 287 3.18 2.78 -13.21
C LEU A 287 3.68 1.72 -12.24
N THR A 288 4.86 1.15 -12.49
CA THR A 288 5.50 0.20 -11.58
C THR A 288 6.54 0.89 -10.70
N ILE A 289 6.46 0.70 -9.39
CA ILE A 289 7.42 1.21 -8.41
C ILE A 289 8.17 0.09 -7.67
N PHE A 290 7.62 -1.13 -7.64
CA PHE A 290 8.21 -2.26 -6.92
C PHE A 290 9.66 -2.59 -7.30
N PRO A 291 10.18 -2.32 -8.52
CA PRO A 291 11.58 -2.63 -8.82
C PRO A 291 12.58 -1.91 -7.91
N GLU A 292 12.28 -0.68 -7.48
CA GLU A 292 13.15 0.14 -6.62
C GLU A 292 12.60 0.34 -5.19
N PHE A 293 11.34 0.00 -4.95
CA PHE A 293 10.71 0.21 -3.65
C PHE A 293 10.37 -1.11 -2.92
N GLY A 294 10.36 -2.23 -3.64
CA GLY A 294 9.83 -3.49 -3.09
C GLY A 294 8.31 -3.41 -2.83
N ASN A 295 7.83 -4.31 -1.99
CA ASN A 295 6.46 -4.27 -1.50
C ASN A 295 6.39 -3.39 -0.24
N ILE A 296 5.82 -2.21 -0.35
CA ILE A 296 5.64 -1.28 0.79
C ILE A 296 4.23 -1.38 1.39
N GLY A 297 3.66 -2.58 1.40
CA GLY A 297 2.37 -2.85 2.04
C GLY A 297 1.24 -1.94 1.55
N PRO A 298 0.36 -1.45 2.45
CA PRO A 298 -0.75 -0.57 2.10
C PRO A 298 -0.30 0.77 1.51
N ALA A 299 0.91 1.25 1.81
CA ALA A 299 1.48 2.45 1.21
C ALA A 299 1.74 2.31 -0.30
N SER A 300 1.85 1.08 -0.84
CA SER A 300 2.24 0.83 -2.24
C SER A 300 1.32 1.52 -3.25
N LEU A 301 0.00 1.35 -3.10
CA LEU A 301 -0.99 1.88 -4.03
C LEU A 301 -1.05 3.43 -3.98
N PRO A 302 -1.21 4.09 -2.81
CA PRO A 302 -1.25 5.54 -2.75
C PRO A 302 0.10 6.18 -3.11
N THR A 303 1.24 5.55 -2.84
CA THR A 303 2.55 6.04 -3.30
C THR A 303 2.64 6.02 -4.83
N ALA A 304 2.17 4.95 -5.49
CA ALA A 304 2.14 4.90 -6.95
C ALA A 304 1.22 5.99 -7.53
N LEU A 305 0.07 6.26 -6.90
CA LEU A 305 -0.83 7.35 -7.29
C LEU A 305 -0.16 8.73 -7.12
N SER A 306 0.53 8.95 -6.00
CA SER A 306 1.29 10.18 -5.76
C SER A 306 2.42 10.38 -6.78
N LYS A 307 3.14 9.32 -7.16
CA LYS A 307 4.17 9.37 -8.20
C LYS A 307 3.59 9.59 -9.60
N LEU A 308 2.39 9.09 -9.91
CA LEU A 308 1.69 9.43 -11.15
C LEU A 308 1.39 10.94 -11.23
N LYS A 309 0.94 11.54 -10.11
CA LYS A 309 0.76 13.00 -9.99
C LYS A 309 2.07 13.74 -10.25
N GLU A 310 3.14 13.39 -9.54
CA GLU A 310 4.44 14.07 -9.65
C GLU A 310 5.06 13.98 -11.06
N THR A 311 4.86 12.87 -11.75
CA THR A 311 5.36 12.67 -13.13
C THR A 311 4.45 13.29 -14.19
N GLY A 312 3.31 13.86 -13.82
CA GLY A 312 2.34 14.46 -14.74
C GLY A 312 1.67 13.46 -15.69
N ARG A 313 1.69 12.17 -15.36
CA ARG A 313 1.02 11.11 -16.16
C ARG A 313 -0.49 11.19 -16.09
N VAL A 314 -1.04 11.70 -14.98
CA VAL A 314 -2.48 11.92 -14.84
C VAL A 314 -2.82 13.40 -14.98
N ARG A 315 -3.94 13.69 -15.65
CA ARG A 315 -4.43 15.04 -15.94
C ARG A 315 -5.88 15.18 -15.49
N LYS A 316 -6.32 16.40 -15.22
CA LYS A 316 -7.71 16.72 -14.82
C LYS A 316 -8.73 16.05 -15.77
N GLY A 317 -9.71 15.37 -15.18
CA GLY A 317 -10.78 14.66 -15.88
C GLY A 317 -10.46 13.23 -16.29
N GLN A 318 -9.22 12.77 -16.14
CA GLN A 318 -8.85 11.38 -16.44
C GLN A 318 -9.36 10.40 -15.39
N ARG A 319 -9.68 9.20 -15.84
CA ARG A 319 -10.20 8.12 -15.01
C ARG A 319 -9.05 7.23 -14.52
N VAL A 320 -8.92 7.08 -13.22
CA VAL A 320 -7.90 6.26 -12.57
C VAL A 320 -8.57 5.13 -11.80
N ALA A 321 -8.25 3.89 -12.14
CA ALA A 321 -8.70 2.72 -11.40
C ALA A 321 -7.66 2.33 -10.35
N LEU A 322 -8.08 2.21 -9.09
CA LEU A 322 -7.27 1.76 -7.96
C LEU A 322 -7.60 0.29 -7.69
N LEU A 323 -6.60 -0.61 -7.79
CA LEU A 323 -6.80 -2.05 -7.65
C LEU A 323 -5.95 -2.58 -6.49
N GLY A 324 -6.60 -2.80 -5.35
CA GLY A 324 -5.99 -3.32 -4.15
C GLY A 324 -6.31 -4.79 -3.91
N ILE A 325 -5.32 -5.52 -3.41
CA ILE A 325 -5.47 -6.88 -2.89
C ILE A 325 -4.56 -7.04 -1.67
N GLY A 326 -5.01 -7.80 -0.69
CA GLY A 326 -4.26 -8.04 0.54
C GLY A 326 -4.54 -9.40 1.13
N SER A 327 -3.71 -9.75 2.12
CA SER A 327 -3.91 -10.95 2.93
C SER A 327 -5.32 -10.96 3.52
N GLY A 328 -5.88 -12.18 3.69
CA GLY A 328 -7.23 -12.31 4.21
C GLY A 328 -8.07 -13.37 3.52
N LEU A 329 -8.09 -13.59 2.21
CA LEU A 329 -7.81 -12.68 1.10
C LEU A 329 -8.90 -11.61 1.01
N ASN A 330 -8.53 -10.40 0.78
CA ASN A 330 -9.44 -9.31 0.53
C ASN A 330 -9.02 -8.57 -0.76
N CYS A 331 -9.98 -8.09 -1.53
CA CYS A 331 -9.74 -7.31 -2.73
C CYS A 331 -10.71 -6.14 -2.79
N SER A 332 -10.19 -4.95 -3.06
CA SER A 332 -10.99 -3.73 -3.24
C SER A 332 -10.54 -3.00 -4.51
N MET A 333 -11.50 -2.54 -5.27
CA MET A 333 -11.25 -1.75 -6.48
C MET A 333 -12.07 -0.47 -6.43
N ALA A 334 -11.43 0.64 -6.72
CA ALA A 334 -12.02 1.97 -6.59
C ALA A 334 -11.77 2.82 -7.83
N GLU A 335 -12.53 3.90 -7.99
CA GLU A 335 -12.35 4.85 -9.09
C GLU A 335 -12.14 6.26 -8.56
N VAL A 336 -11.16 6.92 -9.16
CA VAL A 336 -10.90 8.35 -9.01
C VAL A 336 -11.02 9.01 -10.37
N VAL A 337 -11.71 10.15 -10.43
CA VAL A 337 -11.64 11.07 -11.57
C VAL A 337 -10.68 12.18 -11.16
N TRP A 338 -9.53 12.20 -11.86
CA TRP A 338 -8.41 13.07 -11.52
C TRP A 338 -8.64 14.54 -11.87
#